data_c56ad7439fb196c898019c2b5b1cdb47
#
_entry.id   c56ad7439fb196c898019c2b5b1cdb47
#
_cell.length_a   1.000
_cell.length_b   1.000
_cell.length_c   1.000
_cell.angle_alpha   90.00
_cell.angle_beta   90.00
_cell.angle_gamma   90.00
#
_symmetry.space_group_name_H-M   'P 1'
#
loop_
_entity.id
_entity.type
_entity.pdbx_description
1 polymer ?
#
loop_
_entity_poly.entity_id
_entity_poly.type
_entity_poly.pdbx_seq_one_letter_code
_entity_poly.pdbx_strand_id
1 'polypeptide(L)'
;CKTAPNEHVSVTFAMNGTCANHALDMKDCNERGDLYAVTDLPIINNDNFADWVRGWCALSDNIVIWYYSLDTHVQAYTMLDVVYDDIMFFKECGVRGLFVEAETKGLGLQYVMTDIIYKMNWNPDMTEEEFDVTLDSILEQDFGEGWAYIREYLDGTLNKAQDIADQCWNCWGYMTL
;
A
#
# COMPACT_ATOMS: atom_id res chain seq x y z
N CYS A 1 8.19 -17.00 -17.18
CA CYS A 1 8.60 -18.30 -16.63
C CYS A 1 8.10 -19.42 -17.53
N LYS A 2 8.89 -20.50 -17.72
CA LYS A 2 8.46 -21.63 -18.56
C LYS A 2 7.88 -22.80 -17.73
N THR A 3 7.92 -22.69 -16.41
CA THR A 3 7.49 -23.75 -15.49
C THR A 3 6.71 -23.13 -14.36
N ALA A 4 5.47 -23.58 -14.15
CA ALA A 4 4.69 -23.20 -13.00
C ALA A 4 5.34 -23.74 -11.70
N PRO A 5 5.21 -23.04 -10.56
CA PRO A 5 5.62 -23.59 -9.28
C PRO A 5 4.79 -24.85 -8.97
N ASN A 6 5.40 -25.75 -8.19
CA ASN A 6 4.67 -26.90 -7.65
C ASN A 6 3.63 -26.41 -6.63
N GLU A 7 2.53 -27.12 -6.46
CA GLU A 7 1.44 -26.81 -5.51
C GLU A 7 1.87 -26.63 -4.05
N HIS A 8 3.05 -27.20 -3.69
CA HIS A 8 3.63 -27.07 -2.34
C HIS A 8 4.58 -25.87 -2.18
N VAL A 9 4.77 -25.08 -3.26
CA VAL A 9 5.63 -23.90 -3.25
C VAL A 9 4.78 -22.64 -3.13
N SER A 10 5.02 -21.86 -2.09
CA SER A 10 4.50 -20.50 -1.98
C SER A 10 5.51 -19.51 -2.59
N VAL A 11 5.02 -18.60 -3.39
CA VAL A 11 5.82 -17.50 -3.92
C VAL A 11 5.49 -16.23 -3.15
N THR A 12 6.48 -15.67 -2.48
CA THR A 12 6.35 -14.34 -1.85
C THR A 12 6.89 -13.29 -2.82
N PHE A 13 6.04 -12.37 -3.18
CA PHE A 13 6.33 -11.33 -4.15
C PHE A 13 6.46 -9.97 -3.45
N ALA A 14 7.68 -9.42 -3.41
CA ALA A 14 7.95 -8.19 -2.70
C ALA A 14 7.69 -6.97 -3.59
N MET A 15 6.87 -6.02 -3.12
CA MET A 15 6.58 -4.77 -3.82
C MET A 15 7.61 -3.68 -3.50
N ASN A 16 8.88 -4.04 -3.62
CA ASN A 16 9.96 -3.10 -3.39
C ASN A 16 10.16 -2.19 -4.62
N GLY A 17 10.12 -0.89 -4.42
CA GLY A 17 10.37 0.10 -5.47
C GLY A 17 9.15 0.48 -6.32
N THR A 18 7.95 0.06 -5.93
CA THR A 18 6.70 0.55 -6.53
C THR A 18 6.39 1.99 -6.09
N CYS A 19 5.54 2.68 -6.82
CA CYS A 19 5.03 3.98 -6.40
C CYS A 19 4.09 3.80 -5.21
N ALA A 20 4.29 4.58 -4.16
CA ALA A 20 3.47 4.58 -2.96
C ALA A 20 2.34 5.62 -3.00
N ASN A 21 2.31 6.47 -4.02
CA ASN A 21 1.33 7.55 -4.18
C ASN A 21 0.16 7.18 -5.09
N HIS A 22 0.25 6.06 -5.80
CA HIS A 22 -0.78 5.60 -6.72
C HIS A 22 -1.08 4.13 -6.48
N ALA A 23 -2.35 3.75 -6.62
CA ALA A 23 -2.76 2.36 -6.57
C ALA A 23 -1.96 1.51 -7.57
N LEU A 24 -1.70 0.26 -7.20
CA LEU A 24 -0.85 -0.65 -7.98
C LEU A 24 -1.38 -0.96 -9.37
N ASP A 25 -2.69 -0.92 -9.55
CA ASP A 25 -3.34 -1.16 -10.84
C ASP A 25 -3.64 0.12 -11.63
N MET A 26 -3.21 1.27 -11.12
CA MET A 26 -3.38 2.55 -11.81
C MET A 26 -2.55 2.58 -13.08
N LYS A 27 -3.24 2.73 -14.21
CA LYS A 27 -2.59 2.84 -15.51
C LYS A 27 -1.80 4.15 -15.63
N ASP A 28 -0.70 4.09 -16.33
CA ASP A 28 0.13 5.25 -16.66
C ASP A 28 0.75 5.93 -15.43
N CYS A 29 0.89 5.20 -14.31
CA CYS A 29 1.50 5.72 -13.11
C CYS A 29 2.85 6.41 -13.39
N ASN A 30 3.67 5.83 -14.26
CA ASN A 30 5.00 6.39 -14.60
C ASN A 30 5.00 7.55 -15.57
N GLU A 31 3.91 7.80 -16.26
CA GLU A 31 3.81 8.93 -17.18
C GLU A 31 3.53 10.24 -16.45
N ARG A 32 3.29 10.15 -15.12
CA ARG A 32 2.85 11.27 -14.29
C ARG A 32 3.95 12.05 -13.58
N GLY A 33 5.22 11.73 -13.81
CA GLY A 33 6.32 12.53 -13.26
C GLY A 33 7.59 11.73 -12.89
N ASP A 34 8.60 12.45 -12.47
CA ASP A 34 9.89 11.87 -12.11
C ASP A 34 9.77 11.06 -10.82
N LEU A 35 10.11 9.78 -10.91
CA LEU A 35 10.27 8.94 -9.74
C LEU A 35 11.51 9.37 -8.97
N TYR A 36 11.30 9.96 -7.81
CA TYR A 36 12.39 10.25 -6.89
C TYR A 36 12.86 8.94 -6.25
N ALA A 37 13.85 8.31 -6.88
CA ALA A 37 14.57 7.21 -6.26
C ALA A 37 15.81 7.75 -5.56
N VAL A 38 15.90 7.52 -4.27
CA VAL A 38 17.11 7.81 -3.48
C VAL A 38 18.18 6.73 -3.67
N THR A 39 17.86 5.65 -4.37
CA THR A 39 18.77 4.53 -4.58
C THR A 39 18.97 4.28 -6.08
N ASP A 40 20.16 3.82 -6.46
CA ASP A 40 20.48 3.34 -7.81
C ASP A 40 19.70 2.06 -8.20
N LEU A 41 18.69 1.67 -7.43
CA LEU A 41 17.84 0.53 -7.74
C LEU A 41 16.85 0.90 -8.84
N PRO A 42 16.63 0.02 -9.81
CA PRO A 42 15.65 0.26 -10.84
C PRO A 42 14.26 0.38 -10.21
N ILE A 43 13.58 1.46 -10.54
CA ILE A 43 12.22 1.70 -10.09
C ILE A 43 11.30 0.76 -10.84
N ILE A 44 10.47 0.04 -10.09
CA ILE A 44 9.46 -0.82 -10.63
C ILE A 44 8.19 0.01 -10.81
N ASN A 45 7.77 0.10 -12.06
CA ASN A 45 6.51 0.69 -12.44
C ASN A 45 5.34 -0.11 -11.84
N ASN A 46 4.33 0.58 -11.28
CA ASN A 46 3.14 -0.07 -10.76
C ASN A 46 2.45 -0.95 -11.80
N ASP A 47 2.33 -0.49 -13.05
CA ASP A 47 1.77 -1.29 -14.14
C ASP A 47 2.52 -2.61 -14.35
N ASN A 48 3.85 -2.55 -14.36
CA ASN A 48 4.68 -3.75 -14.49
C ASN A 48 4.51 -4.68 -13.29
N PHE A 49 4.44 -4.12 -12.08
CA PHE A 49 4.22 -4.89 -10.87
C PHE A 49 2.86 -5.57 -10.89
N ALA A 50 1.80 -4.84 -11.24
CA ALA A 50 0.45 -5.37 -11.37
C ALA A 50 0.37 -6.51 -12.40
N ASP A 51 1.03 -6.35 -13.55
CA ASP A 51 1.09 -7.39 -14.58
C ASP A 51 1.86 -8.63 -14.10
N TRP A 52 2.91 -8.45 -13.31
CA TRP A 52 3.63 -9.59 -12.73
C TRP A 52 2.80 -10.32 -11.69
N VAL A 53 2.06 -9.60 -10.84
CA VAL A 53 1.13 -10.20 -9.87
C VAL A 53 0.06 -11.02 -10.60
N ARG A 54 -0.60 -10.43 -11.59
CA ARG A 54 -1.59 -11.14 -12.43
C ARG A 54 -0.97 -12.39 -13.09
N GLY A 55 0.23 -12.24 -13.63
CA GLY A 55 0.94 -13.36 -14.27
C GLY A 55 1.28 -14.49 -13.30
N TRP A 56 1.69 -14.19 -12.09
CA TRP A 56 2.00 -15.19 -11.07
C TRP A 56 0.74 -15.84 -10.51
N CYS A 57 -0.32 -15.07 -10.25
CA CYS A 57 -1.60 -15.62 -9.80
C CYS A 57 -2.26 -16.52 -10.86
N ALA A 58 -2.02 -16.26 -12.14
CA ALA A 58 -2.45 -17.17 -13.21
C ALA A 58 -1.68 -18.50 -13.24
N LEU A 59 -0.52 -18.60 -12.58
CA LEU A 59 0.32 -19.79 -12.55
C LEU A 59 0.23 -20.58 -11.23
N SER A 60 -0.23 -19.96 -10.16
CA SER A 60 -0.24 -20.57 -8.83
C SER A 60 -1.24 -19.88 -7.91
N ASP A 61 -1.99 -20.68 -7.17
CA ASP A 61 -2.91 -20.22 -6.11
C ASP A 61 -2.16 -19.89 -4.78
N ASN A 62 -0.84 -19.96 -4.77
CA ASN A 62 -0.02 -19.88 -3.57
C ASN A 62 0.87 -18.62 -3.59
N ILE A 63 0.28 -17.48 -3.97
CA ILE A 63 0.96 -16.20 -4.04
C ILE A 63 0.69 -15.40 -2.77
N VAL A 64 1.75 -14.91 -2.16
CA VAL A 64 1.74 -14.00 -1.00
C VAL A 64 2.44 -12.70 -1.42
N ILE A 65 1.88 -11.56 -1.07
CA ILE A 65 2.53 -10.27 -1.32
C ILE A 65 3.27 -9.85 -0.06
N TRP A 66 4.52 -9.46 -0.21
CA TRP A 66 5.28 -8.74 0.79
C TRP A 66 5.01 -7.26 0.61
N TYR A 67 4.07 -6.78 1.41
CA TYR A 67 3.58 -5.41 1.35
C TYR A 67 4.40 -4.50 2.28
N TYR A 68 4.97 -3.46 1.72
CA TYR A 68 5.69 -2.45 2.48
C TYR A 68 4.73 -1.33 2.86
N SER A 69 4.29 -1.31 4.11
CA SER A 69 3.50 -0.21 4.66
C SER A 69 4.40 0.82 5.35
N LEU A 70 5.67 0.82 4.98
CA LEU A 70 6.70 1.60 5.66
C LEU A 70 6.73 3.04 5.19
N ASP A 71 6.62 3.92 6.18
CA ASP A 71 7.36 5.16 6.16
C ASP A 71 8.66 4.97 6.97
N THR A 72 9.77 4.78 6.30
CA THR A 72 11.06 4.55 6.94
C THR A 72 11.66 5.81 7.57
N HIS A 73 11.07 6.99 7.37
CA HIS A 73 11.73 8.27 7.64
C HIS A 73 10.83 9.35 8.22
N VAL A 74 10.10 9.08 9.30
CA VAL A 74 9.47 10.16 10.13
C VAL A 74 8.56 11.10 9.32
N GLN A 75 7.93 10.62 8.28
CA GLN A 75 7.02 11.45 7.48
C GLN A 75 5.58 11.25 7.90
N ALA A 76 4.83 12.34 7.94
CA ALA A 76 3.40 12.32 8.24
C ALA A 76 2.54 11.76 7.10
N TYR A 77 3.17 11.22 6.07
CA TYR A 77 2.48 10.65 4.92
C TYR A 77 2.15 9.18 5.19
N THR A 78 0.95 8.83 4.86
CA THR A 78 0.44 7.47 4.96
C THR A 78 -0.02 7.01 3.58
N MET A 79 0.09 5.72 3.28
CA MET A 79 -0.48 5.12 2.07
C MET A 79 -1.99 4.83 2.22
N LEU A 80 -2.68 5.53 3.12
CA LEU A 80 -4.10 5.25 3.44
C LEU A 80 -5.03 5.43 2.24
N ASP A 81 -4.71 6.35 1.34
CA ASP A 81 -5.45 6.64 0.13
C ASP A 81 -5.35 5.56 -0.95
N VAL A 82 -4.29 4.74 -0.91
CA VAL A 82 -4.07 3.69 -1.92
C VAL A 82 -4.22 2.27 -1.37
N VAL A 83 -4.17 2.10 -0.05
CA VAL A 83 -4.17 0.77 0.56
C VAL A 83 -5.44 -0.02 0.30
N TYR A 84 -6.58 0.65 0.25
CA TYR A 84 -7.85 0.01 -0.06
C TYR A 84 -7.81 -0.58 -1.48
N ASP A 85 -7.46 0.22 -2.46
CA ASP A 85 -7.38 -0.19 -3.86
C ASP A 85 -6.35 -1.30 -4.08
N ASP A 86 -5.18 -1.17 -3.45
CA ASP A 86 -4.14 -2.20 -3.51
C ASP A 86 -4.62 -3.56 -3.00
N ILE A 87 -5.30 -3.58 -1.85
CA ILE A 87 -5.81 -4.83 -1.26
C ILE A 87 -6.95 -5.40 -2.11
N MET A 88 -7.83 -4.56 -2.65
CA MET A 88 -8.87 -5.00 -3.58
C MET A 88 -8.26 -5.58 -4.86
N PHE A 89 -7.24 -4.95 -5.41
CA PHE A 89 -6.48 -5.48 -6.55
C PHE A 89 -5.87 -6.86 -6.23
N PHE A 90 -5.24 -7.04 -5.08
CA PHE A 90 -4.68 -8.35 -4.69
C PHE A 90 -5.76 -9.43 -4.54
N LYS A 91 -6.90 -9.08 -3.95
CA LYS A 91 -8.06 -9.95 -3.87
C LYS A 91 -8.55 -10.39 -5.24
N GLU A 92 -8.73 -9.44 -6.17
CA GLU A 92 -9.17 -9.73 -7.54
C GLU A 92 -8.19 -10.64 -8.28
N CYS A 93 -6.90 -10.49 -8.04
CA CYS A 93 -5.86 -11.36 -8.60
C CYS A 93 -5.86 -12.77 -7.98
N GLY A 94 -6.52 -12.99 -6.85
CA GLY A 94 -6.49 -14.26 -6.13
C GLY A 94 -5.25 -14.44 -5.26
N VAL A 95 -4.64 -13.35 -4.81
CA VAL A 95 -3.54 -13.38 -3.82
C VAL A 95 -4.05 -14.02 -2.53
N ARG A 96 -3.25 -14.94 -1.98
CA ARG A 96 -3.65 -15.73 -0.81
C ARG A 96 -3.57 -14.95 0.51
N GLY A 97 -2.69 -13.95 0.59
CA GLY A 97 -2.50 -13.15 1.78
C GLY A 97 -1.32 -12.20 1.67
N LEU A 98 -1.17 -11.38 2.70
CA LEU A 98 -0.12 -10.38 2.79
C LEU A 98 0.86 -10.73 3.91
N PHE A 99 2.15 -10.52 3.65
CA PHE A 99 3.16 -10.33 4.67
C PHE A 99 3.42 -8.82 4.74
N VAL A 100 3.03 -8.17 5.83
CA VAL A 100 3.14 -6.73 5.97
C VAL A 100 4.43 -6.40 6.72
N GLU A 101 5.34 -5.70 6.07
CA GLU A 101 6.48 -5.10 6.73
C GLU A 101 6.08 -3.70 7.20
N ALA A 102 5.91 -3.57 8.51
CA ALA A 102 5.54 -2.34 9.18
C ALA A 102 6.63 -1.92 10.15
N GLU A 103 6.97 -0.66 10.18
CA GLU A 103 7.85 -0.13 11.21
C GLU A 103 7.05 0.20 12.47
N THR A 104 7.45 -0.39 13.60
CA THR A 104 6.73 -0.22 14.88
C THR A 104 7.36 0.83 15.78
N LYS A 105 8.34 1.58 15.29
CA LYS A 105 9.14 2.49 16.11
C LYS A 105 8.66 3.95 16.00
N GLY A 106 7.49 4.25 16.53
CA GLY A 106 7.36 5.58 17.08
C GLY A 106 6.36 6.56 16.51
N LEU A 107 5.56 6.26 15.50
CA LEU A 107 4.51 7.18 15.08
C LEU A 107 3.14 6.49 15.12
N GLY A 108 2.18 7.09 15.87
CA GLY A 108 0.84 6.55 16.05
C GLY A 108 0.12 6.23 14.74
N LEU A 109 0.34 7.01 13.68
CA LEU A 109 -0.25 6.79 12.36
C LEU A 109 0.21 5.49 11.68
N GLN A 110 1.39 4.99 12.01
CA GLN A 110 1.84 3.68 11.49
C GLN A 110 1.07 2.51 12.09
N TYR A 111 0.65 2.63 13.35
CA TYR A 111 -0.23 1.64 13.96
C TYR A 111 -1.60 1.65 13.29
N VAL A 112 -2.17 2.83 13.03
CA VAL A 112 -3.42 2.99 12.30
C VAL A 112 -3.34 2.31 10.93
N MET A 113 -2.27 2.57 10.18
CA MET A 113 -2.03 1.95 8.88
C MET A 113 -1.92 0.43 8.97
N THR A 114 -1.19 -0.07 9.94
CA THR A 114 -1.02 -1.50 10.16
C THR A 114 -2.34 -2.16 10.54
N ASP A 115 -3.10 -1.56 11.45
CA ASP A 115 -4.37 -2.09 11.92
C ASP A 115 -5.42 -2.15 10.81
N ILE A 116 -5.53 -1.11 9.98
CA ILE A 116 -6.49 -1.13 8.88
C ILE A 116 -6.13 -2.19 7.84
N ILE A 117 -4.84 -2.36 7.51
CA ILE A 117 -4.38 -3.43 6.62
C ILE A 117 -4.75 -4.81 7.17
N TYR A 118 -4.51 -5.06 8.47
CA TYR A 118 -4.86 -6.34 9.08
C TYR A 118 -6.37 -6.59 9.09
N LYS A 119 -7.17 -5.58 9.34
CA LYS A 119 -8.64 -5.70 9.32
C LYS A 119 -9.14 -6.02 7.91
N MET A 120 -8.61 -5.38 6.88
CA MET A 120 -8.91 -5.69 5.49
C MET A 120 -8.43 -7.09 5.08
N ASN A 121 -7.23 -7.49 5.49
CA ASN A 121 -6.71 -8.82 5.18
C ASN A 121 -7.53 -9.93 5.86
N TRP A 122 -8.15 -9.65 7.01
CA TRP A 122 -9.08 -10.54 7.68
C TRP A 122 -10.48 -10.55 7.08
N ASN A 123 -10.95 -9.40 6.61
CA ASN A 123 -12.22 -9.21 5.91
C ASN A 123 -11.98 -8.64 4.49
N PRO A 124 -11.59 -9.49 3.53
CA PRO A 124 -11.27 -9.01 2.18
C PRO A 124 -12.52 -8.56 1.38
N ASP A 125 -13.73 -8.74 1.93
CA ASP A 125 -14.98 -8.26 1.35
C ASP A 125 -15.41 -6.88 1.89
N MET A 126 -14.55 -6.22 2.66
CA MET A 126 -14.79 -4.88 3.20
C MET A 126 -15.06 -3.89 2.07
N THR A 127 -16.19 -3.18 2.17
CA THR A 127 -16.51 -2.10 1.24
C THR A 127 -15.73 -0.82 1.61
N GLU A 128 -15.66 0.13 0.69
CA GLU A 128 -15.03 1.43 0.94
C GLU A 128 -15.69 2.18 2.12
N GLU A 129 -17.03 2.12 2.22
CA GLU A 129 -17.76 2.69 3.36
C GLU A 129 -17.40 2.00 4.68
N GLU A 130 -17.27 0.66 4.67
CA GLU A 130 -16.83 -0.09 5.84
C GLU A 130 -15.36 0.19 6.20
N PHE A 131 -14.51 0.44 5.19
CA PHE A 131 -13.14 0.86 5.40
C PHE A 131 -13.08 2.19 6.14
N ASP A 132 -13.82 3.20 5.71
CA ASP A 132 -13.88 4.51 6.34
C ASP A 132 -14.36 4.41 7.81
N VAL A 133 -15.47 3.70 8.04
CA VAL A 133 -16.00 3.47 9.39
C VAL A 133 -14.98 2.74 10.27
N THR A 134 -14.26 1.78 9.70
CA THR A 134 -13.23 1.02 10.43
C THR A 134 -12.03 1.90 10.76
N LEU A 135 -11.60 2.74 9.82
CA LEU A 135 -10.52 3.71 10.04
C LEU A 135 -10.88 4.70 11.15
N ASP A 136 -12.09 5.27 11.11
CA ASP A 136 -12.57 6.16 12.15
C ASP A 136 -12.58 5.49 13.53
N SER A 137 -13.00 4.23 13.59
CA SER A 137 -13.00 3.45 14.84
C SER A 137 -11.59 3.19 15.38
N ILE A 138 -10.60 2.95 14.50
CA ILE A 138 -9.20 2.79 14.90
C ILE A 138 -8.68 4.13 15.45
N LEU A 139 -8.96 5.23 14.74
CA LEU A 139 -8.53 6.56 15.17
C LEU A 139 -9.15 6.94 16.51
N GLU A 140 -10.44 6.66 16.74
CA GLU A 140 -11.10 6.91 18.02
C GLU A 140 -10.47 6.09 19.14
N GLN A 141 -10.14 4.83 18.87
CA GLN A 141 -9.49 3.95 19.85
C GLN A 141 -8.09 4.47 20.22
N ASP A 142 -7.31 4.94 19.27
CA ASP A 142 -5.90 5.29 19.48
C ASP A 142 -5.73 6.73 19.98
N PHE A 143 -6.60 7.66 19.56
CA PHE A 143 -6.48 9.10 19.85
C PHE A 143 -7.60 9.65 20.74
N GLY A 144 -8.58 8.84 21.15
CA GLY A 144 -9.69 9.25 22.02
C GLY A 144 -10.46 10.44 21.43
N GLU A 145 -10.81 11.42 22.28
CA GLU A 145 -11.60 12.61 21.87
C GLU A 145 -10.93 13.44 20.74
N GLY A 146 -9.64 13.25 20.52
CA GLY A 146 -8.88 13.96 19.48
C GLY A 146 -8.97 13.34 18.07
N TRP A 147 -9.58 12.17 17.93
CA TRP A 147 -9.55 11.40 16.70
C TRP A 147 -10.06 12.16 15.47
N ALA A 148 -11.10 12.96 15.63
CA ALA A 148 -11.69 13.70 14.53
C ALA A 148 -10.72 14.74 13.92
N TYR A 149 -9.85 15.34 14.73
CA TYR A 149 -8.81 16.26 14.24
C TYR A 149 -7.70 15.51 13.51
N ILE A 150 -7.40 14.28 13.94
CA ILE A 150 -6.45 13.43 13.22
C ILE A 150 -7.02 13.01 11.86
N ARG A 151 -8.32 12.65 11.81
CA ARG A 151 -9.01 12.35 10.56
C ARG A 151 -8.99 13.54 9.60
N GLU A 152 -9.34 14.73 10.06
CA GLU A 152 -9.27 15.96 9.27
C GLU A 152 -7.86 16.25 8.76
N TYR A 153 -6.84 16.01 9.58
CA TYR A 153 -5.45 16.14 9.18
C TYR A 153 -5.09 15.14 8.08
N LEU A 154 -5.47 13.87 8.22
CA LEU A 154 -5.23 12.83 7.22
C LEU A 154 -5.92 13.18 5.90
N ASP A 155 -7.21 13.49 5.94
CA ASP A 155 -7.97 13.88 4.75
C ASP A 155 -7.35 15.12 4.07
N GLY A 156 -6.93 16.11 4.86
CA GLY A 156 -6.27 17.31 4.35
C GLY A 156 -4.88 17.04 3.78
N THR A 157 -4.14 16.09 4.32
CA THR A 157 -2.81 15.70 3.83
C THR A 157 -2.94 14.85 2.56
N LEU A 158 -3.88 13.92 2.54
CA LEU A 158 -4.19 13.08 1.39
C LEU A 158 -4.69 13.93 0.21
N ASN A 159 -5.61 14.87 0.46
CA ASN A 159 -6.07 15.80 -0.57
C ASN A 159 -4.94 16.68 -1.15
N LYS A 160 -3.96 17.08 -0.33
CA LYS A 160 -2.77 17.80 -0.82
C LYS A 160 -1.80 16.89 -1.57
N ALA A 161 -1.68 15.63 -1.14
CA ALA A 161 -0.92 14.64 -1.89
C ALA A 161 -1.56 14.36 -3.25
N GLN A 162 -2.87 14.40 -3.35
CA GLN A 162 -3.58 14.36 -4.64
C GLN A 162 -3.33 15.61 -5.50
N ASP A 163 -3.11 16.78 -4.92
CA ASP A 163 -2.66 17.98 -5.63
C ASP A 163 -1.19 17.85 -6.12
N ILE A 164 -0.40 17.00 -5.47
CA ILE A 164 0.93 16.57 -5.92
C ILE A 164 0.82 15.25 -6.75
N ALA A 165 -0.39 14.88 -7.11
CA ALA A 165 -0.76 13.59 -7.73
C ALA A 165 -0.12 13.33 -9.09
N ASP A 166 0.59 14.32 -9.67
CA ASP A 166 1.39 14.13 -10.85
C ASP A 166 2.80 13.53 -10.56
N GLN A 167 3.12 13.30 -9.28
CA GLN A 167 4.46 12.80 -8.89
C GLN A 167 4.40 11.37 -8.34
N CYS A 168 5.13 10.49 -9.00
CA CYS A 168 5.38 9.15 -8.47
C CYS A 168 6.54 9.18 -7.47
N TRP A 169 6.41 8.47 -6.36
CA TRP A 169 7.48 8.28 -5.38
C TRP A 169 7.32 6.93 -4.71
N ASN A 170 8.43 6.34 -4.30
CA ASN A 170 8.43 5.05 -3.63
C ASN A 170 8.67 5.21 -2.11
N CYS A 171 8.37 4.16 -1.36
CA CYS A 171 8.54 4.13 0.09
C CYS A 171 9.99 4.36 0.59
N TRP A 172 10.97 4.36 -0.30
CA TRP A 172 12.37 4.68 -0.02
C TRP A 172 12.74 6.10 -0.43
N GLY A 173 11.81 6.85 -1.00
CA GLY A 173 12.01 8.24 -1.40
C GLY A 173 12.04 9.16 -0.18
N TYR A 174 13.08 9.98 -0.07
CA TYR A 174 13.10 11.09 0.87
C TYR A 174 12.30 12.24 0.27
N MET A 175 11.26 12.71 0.95
CA MET A 175 10.81 14.06 0.69
C MET A 175 11.87 15.01 1.25
N THR A 176 12.68 15.61 0.38
CA THR A 176 13.38 16.85 0.72
C THR A 176 12.36 17.96 0.63
N LEU A 177 11.92 18.46 1.79
CA LEU A 177 11.21 19.71 1.91
C LEU A 177 12.10 20.87 1.48
#